data_8ef871640c2390e27b9f64a32258c158
#
_entry.id   8ef871640c2390e27b9f64a32258c158
#
_cell.length_a   1.000
_cell.length_b   1.000
_cell.length_c   1.000
_cell.angle_alpha   90.00
_cell.angle_beta   90.00
_cell.angle_gamma   90.00
#
_symmetry.space_group_name_H-M   'P 1'
#
loop_
_entity.id
_entity.type
_entity.pdbx_description
1 polymer ?
#
loop_
_entity_poly.entity_id
_entity_poly.type
_entity_poly.pdbx_seq_one_letter_code
_entity_poly.pdbx_strand_id
1 'polypeptide(L)'
;MAKKLTKILVKEFSTIKEMEQCLPLINLLYPKITLIKYKKSLKEMIHKKYKMLAIYHNDKIIAICGYYISYMFYCGRYMQLCNLVVDKNYRSRGIGSKIIKYLEKKAKKLDCNKLVLDSYIHNKRSHSLYFEQGFYMRGFHFMKNIITYDENS
;
A
#
# COMPACT_ATOMS: atom_id res chain seq x y z
N MET A 1 11.86 -5.68 24.48
CA MET A 1 11.95 -6.55 23.29
C MET A 1 10.56 -6.80 22.71
N ALA A 2 10.32 -6.45 21.45
CA ALA A 2 9.04 -6.72 20.82
C ALA A 2 8.86 -8.24 20.63
N LYS A 3 7.82 -8.83 21.22
CA LYS A 3 7.48 -10.25 21.05
C LYS A 3 7.38 -10.56 19.55
N LYS A 4 8.17 -11.55 19.10
CA LYS A 4 8.11 -12.06 17.72
C LYS A 4 6.68 -12.56 17.45
N LEU A 5 6.01 -11.98 16.44
CA LEU A 5 4.67 -12.41 16.07
C LEU A 5 4.74 -13.84 15.54
N THR A 6 4.11 -14.78 16.24
CA THR A 6 3.90 -16.14 15.78
C THR A 6 2.67 -16.16 14.88
N LYS A 7 2.71 -16.97 13.81
CA LYS A 7 1.57 -17.22 12.93
C LYS A 7 1.06 -16.00 12.12
N ILE A 8 1.91 -15.49 11.23
CA ILE A 8 1.52 -14.48 10.23
C ILE A 8 1.05 -15.21 8.96
N LEU A 9 -0.15 -14.88 8.48
CA LEU A 9 -0.68 -15.35 7.20
C LEU A 9 -0.74 -14.16 6.22
N VAL A 10 -0.35 -14.42 4.99
CA VAL A 10 -0.43 -13.43 3.89
C VAL A 10 -1.50 -13.87 2.91
N LYS A 11 -2.43 -12.99 2.61
CA LYS A 11 -3.46 -13.21 1.57
C LYS A 11 -3.41 -12.09 0.54
N GLU A 12 -3.71 -12.43 -0.70
CA GLU A 12 -3.88 -11.46 -1.78
C GLU A 12 -5.36 -11.33 -2.12
N PHE A 13 -5.84 -10.10 -2.13
CA PHE A 13 -7.21 -9.74 -2.46
C PHE A 13 -7.27 -9.15 -3.88
N SER A 14 -8.29 -9.54 -4.62
CA SER A 14 -8.56 -9.08 -5.97
C SER A 14 -10.00 -8.60 -6.19
N THR A 15 -10.87 -8.78 -5.20
CA THR A 15 -12.29 -8.41 -5.26
C THR A 15 -12.64 -7.33 -4.25
N ILE A 16 -13.69 -6.54 -4.54
CA ILE A 16 -14.21 -5.52 -3.64
C ILE A 16 -14.59 -6.14 -2.29
N LYS A 17 -15.29 -7.28 -2.31
CA LYS A 17 -15.76 -7.98 -1.10
C LYS A 17 -14.61 -8.34 -0.16
N GLU A 18 -13.50 -8.82 -0.70
CA GLU A 18 -12.31 -9.12 0.11
C GLU A 18 -11.67 -7.85 0.68
N MET A 19 -11.61 -6.77 -0.13
CA MET A 19 -10.94 -5.52 0.26
C MET A 19 -11.79 -4.67 1.21
N GLU A 20 -13.12 -4.82 1.25
CA GLU A 20 -14.00 -4.09 2.17
C GLU A 20 -13.57 -4.19 3.63
N GLN A 21 -13.14 -5.37 4.06
CA GLN A 21 -12.68 -5.60 5.42
C GLN A 21 -11.40 -4.83 5.79
N CYS A 22 -10.71 -4.23 4.80
CA CYS A 22 -9.51 -3.43 5.01
C CYS A 22 -9.81 -1.94 5.30
N LEU A 23 -11.07 -1.51 5.20
CA LEU A 23 -11.46 -0.12 5.44
C LEU A 23 -10.95 0.47 6.77
N PRO A 24 -10.95 -0.24 7.91
CA PRO A 24 -10.39 0.30 9.16
C PRO A 24 -8.91 0.68 9.05
N LEU A 25 -8.11 -0.06 8.27
CA LEU A 25 -6.71 0.28 8.03
C LEU A 25 -6.57 1.43 7.03
N ILE A 26 -7.40 1.47 6.00
CA ILE A 26 -7.46 2.58 5.03
C ILE A 26 -7.81 3.89 5.74
N ASN A 27 -8.71 3.87 6.72
CA ASN A 27 -9.08 5.04 7.51
C ASN A 27 -7.93 5.60 8.36
N LEU A 28 -6.86 4.84 8.58
CA LEU A 28 -5.63 5.38 9.21
C LEU A 28 -4.88 6.35 8.27
N LEU A 29 -5.04 6.21 6.96
CA LEU A 29 -4.48 7.14 5.96
C LEU A 29 -5.51 8.19 5.52
N TYR A 30 -6.76 7.80 5.38
CA TYR A 30 -7.86 8.62 4.85
C TYR A 30 -9.04 8.61 5.83
N PRO A 31 -8.96 9.36 6.94
CA PRO A 31 -9.96 9.29 8.03
C PRO A 31 -11.40 9.61 7.62
N LYS A 32 -11.56 10.40 6.57
CA LYS A 32 -12.88 10.84 6.07
C LYS A 32 -13.46 9.93 4.98
N ILE A 33 -12.77 8.86 4.56
CA ILE A 33 -13.30 7.99 3.51
C ILE A 33 -14.44 7.13 4.05
N THR A 34 -15.61 7.27 3.43
CA THR A 34 -16.78 6.43 3.74
C THR A 34 -16.71 5.09 3.02
N LEU A 35 -17.45 4.09 3.49
CA LEU A 35 -17.54 2.78 2.82
C LEU A 35 -18.00 2.92 1.36
N ILE A 36 -18.98 3.79 1.10
CA ILE A 36 -19.51 4.02 -0.26
C ILE A 36 -18.39 4.56 -1.18
N LYS A 37 -17.69 5.60 -0.74
CA LYS A 37 -16.58 6.19 -1.49
C LYS A 37 -15.43 5.19 -1.68
N TYR A 38 -15.11 4.41 -0.65
CA TYR A 38 -14.07 3.38 -0.71
C TYR A 38 -14.42 2.30 -1.76
N LYS A 39 -15.64 1.76 -1.73
CA LYS A 39 -16.11 0.77 -2.73
C LYS A 39 -16.11 1.32 -4.15
N LYS A 40 -16.56 2.56 -4.34
CA LYS A 40 -16.51 3.24 -5.64
C LYS A 40 -15.07 3.34 -6.15
N SER A 41 -14.13 3.77 -5.30
CA SER A 41 -12.71 3.86 -5.63
C SER A 41 -12.11 2.49 -5.96
N LEU A 42 -12.41 1.46 -5.16
CA LEU A 42 -11.94 0.10 -5.42
C LEU A 42 -12.42 -0.42 -6.78
N LYS A 43 -13.66 -0.13 -7.19
CA LYS A 43 -14.18 -0.52 -8.51
C LYS A 43 -13.28 0.01 -9.63
N GLU A 44 -12.94 1.31 -9.59
CA GLU A 44 -12.06 1.93 -10.58
C GLU A 44 -10.63 1.36 -10.53
N MET A 45 -10.10 1.14 -9.32
CA MET A 45 -8.75 0.63 -9.13
C MET A 45 -8.62 -0.83 -9.60
N ILE A 46 -9.60 -1.68 -9.28
CA ILE A 46 -9.60 -3.11 -9.70
C ILE A 46 -9.72 -3.21 -11.22
N HIS A 47 -10.49 -2.33 -11.86
CA HIS A 47 -10.54 -2.25 -13.32
C HIS A 47 -9.14 -2.04 -13.93
N LYS A 48 -8.28 -1.28 -13.25
CA LYS A 48 -6.85 -1.11 -13.58
C LYS A 48 -5.94 -2.21 -13.02
N LYS A 49 -6.51 -3.37 -12.67
CA LYS A 49 -5.79 -4.55 -12.14
C LYS A 49 -5.09 -4.31 -10.79
N TYR A 50 -5.62 -3.39 -9.98
CA TYR A 50 -5.17 -3.21 -8.61
C TYR A 50 -5.43 -4.47 -7.78
N LYS A 51 -4.48 -4.81 -6.94
CA LYS A 51 -4.56 -5.90 -5.96
C LYS A 51 -4.12 -5.41 -4.60
N MET A 52 -4.54 -6.08 -3.55
CA MET A 52 -4.17 -5.73 -2.18
C MET A 52 -3.64 -6.94 -1.44
N LEU A 53 -2.47 -6.79 -0.86
CA LEU A 53 -1.90 -7.75 0.07
C LEU A 53 -2.44 -7.45 1.46
N ALA A 54 -2.99 -8.46 2.14
CA ALA A 54 -3.45 -8.39 3.52
C ALA A 54 -2.62 -9.33 4.41
N ILE A 55 -2.17 -8.81 5.54
CA ILE A 55 -1.40 -9.55 6.54
C ILE A 55 -2.29 -9.81 7.73
N TYR A 56 -2.43 -11.09 8.07
CA TYR A 56 -3.21 -11.56 9.20
C TYR A 56 -2.33 -11.97 10.38
N HIS A 57 -2.79 -11.69 11.57
CA HIS A 57 -2.30 -12.25 12.81
C HIS A 57 -3.52 -12.63 13.67
N ASN A 58 -3.66 -13.91 14.02
CA ASN A 58 -4.81 -14.44 14.76
C ASN A 58 -6.16 -13.97 14.17
N ASP A 59 -6.40 -14.26 12.90
CA ASP A 59 -7.61 -13.94 12.15
C ASP A 59 -7.94 -12.42 11.98
N LYS A 60 -7.10 -11.54 12.53
CA LYS A 60 -7.20 -10.09 12.37
C LYS A 60 -6.28 -9.61 11.26
N ILE A 61 -6.78 -8.73 10.36
CA ILE A 61 -5.92 -8.01 9.41
C ILE A 61 -5.16 -6.92 10.18
N ILE A 62 -3.83 -7.02 10.19
CA ILE A 62 -2.95 -6.12 10.93
C ILE A 62 -2.14 -5.19 10.02
N ALA A 63 -2.08 -5.48 8.73
CA ALA A 63 -1.42 -4.62 7.75
C ALA A 63 -1.95 -4.92 6.35
N ILE A 64 -1.83 -3.93 5.47
CA ILE A 64 -2.16 -4.01 4.06
C ILE A 64 -1.12 -3.29 3.21
N CYS A 65 -1.02 -3.70 1.95
CA CYS A 65 -0.35 -2.93 0.91
C CYS A 65 -1.02 -3.22 -0.42
N GLY A 66 -1.53 -2.18 -1.06
CA GLY A 66 -2.01 -2.29 -2.43
C GLY A 66 -0.86 -2.26 -3.43
N TYR A 67 -1.09 -2.79 -4.62
CA TYR A 67 -0.15 -2.67 -5.72
C TYR A 67 -0.83 -2.85 -7.08
N TYR A 68 -0.18 -2.35 -8.12
CA TYR A 68 -0.49 -2.65 -9.51
C TYR A 68 0.78 -2.67 -10.35
N ILE A 69 0.70 -3.29 -11.52
CA ILE A 69 1.81 -3.36 -12.47
C ILE A 69 1.59 -2.33 -13.55
N SER A 70 2.62 -1.57 -13.88
CA SER A 70 2.58 -0.57 -14.93
C SER A 70 3.90 -0.53 -15.72
N TYR A 71 4.02 0.38 -16.67
CA TYR A 71 5.18 0.52 -17.53
C TYR A 71 5.50 2.01 -17.76
N MET A 72 6.77 2.36 -17.66
CA MET A 72 7.26 3.70 -17.99
C MET A 72 8.59 3.61 -18.75
N PHE A 73 8.82 4.54 -19.67
CA PHE A 73 10.05 4.53 -20.48
C PHE A 73 11.33 4.53 -19.63
N TYR A 74 11.37 5.27 -18.53
CA TYR A 74 12.59 5.42 -17.74
C TYR A 74 12.90 4.22 -16.82
N CYS A 75 11.97 3.34 -16.56
CA CYS A 75 12.19 2.21 -15.64
C CYS A 75 11.64 0.87 -16.18
N GLY A 76 10.97 0.88 -17.34
CA GLY A 76 10.37 -0.32 -17.91
C GLY A 76 9.15 -0.79 -17.10
N ARG A 77 8.96 -2.09 -17.01
CA ARG A 77 7.89 -2.71 -16.22
C ARG A 77 8.18 -2.57 -14.73
N TYR A 78 7.22 -2.06 -13.96
CA TYR A 78 7.40 -1.83 -12.52
C TYR A 78 6.15 -2.19 -11.73
N MET A 79 6.34 -2.48 -10.44
CA MET A 79 5.25 -2.63 -9.48
C MET A 79 5.15 -1.34 -8.65
N GLN A 80 4.00 -0.68 -8.75
CA GLN A 80 3.65 0.48 -7.92
C GLN A 80 3.04 -0.01 -6.61
N LEU A 81 3.66 0.32 -5.49
CA LEU A 81 3.11 0.07 -4.16
C LEU A 81 2.22 1.23 -3.74
N CYS A 82 1.06 0.92 -3.16
CA CYS A 82 0.07 1.89 -2.72
C CYS A 82 -0.42 1.54 -1.32
N ASN A 83 -0.69 2.57 -0.51
CA ASN A 83 -1.40 2.39 0.76
C ASN A 83 -0.76 1.32 1.67
N LEU A 84 0.55 1.35 1.86
CA LEU A 84 1.21 0.52 2.86
C LEU A 84 0.83 1.01 4.25
N VAL A 85 0.04 0.22 4.97
CA VAL A 85 -0.48 0.54 6.29
C VAL A 85 -0.25 -0.60 7.25
N VAL A 86 0.24 -0.29 8.45
CA VAL A 86 0.34 -1.23 9.57
C VAL A 86 -0.49 -0.69 10.73
N ASP A 87 -1.36 -1.54 11.31
CA ASP A 87 -2.13 -1.24 12.53
C ASP A 87 -1.20 -0.68 13.61
N LYS A 88 -1.62 0.39 14.27
CA LYS A 88 -0.81 1.13 15.25
C LYS A 88 -0.20 0.21 16.32
N ASN A 89 -0.97 -0.79 16.78
CA ASN A 89 -0.55 -1.73 17.82
C ASN A 89 0.48 -2.78 17.34
N TYR A 90 0.71 -2.86 16.03
CA TYR A 90 1.62 -3.82 15.41
C TYR A 90 2.84 -3.18 14.75
N ARG A 91 2.99 -1.86 14.85
CA ARG A 91 4.13 -1.12 14.31
C ARG A 91 5.43 -1.47 15.04
N SER A 92 6.58 -1.13 14.43
CA SER A 92 7.93 -1.39 14.97
C SER A 92 8.25 -2.88 15.21
N ARG A 93 7.55 -3.79 14.51
CA ARG A 93 7.76 -5.25 14.57
C ARG A 93 8.24 -5.84 13.24
N GLY A 94 8.76 -4.99 12.34
CA GLY A 94 9.28 -5.41 11.03
C GLY A 94 8.23 -5.83 10.00
N ILE A 95 6.92 -5.57 10.25
CA ILE A 95 5.84 -5.99 9.33
C ILE A 95 5.95 -5.26 7.98
N GLY A 96 6.22 -3.95 7.97
CA GLY A 96 6.40 -3.18 6.75
C GLY A 96 7.53 -3.74 5.90
N SER A 97 8.68 -4.04 6.49
CA SER A 97 9.82 -4.66 5.81
C SER A 97 9.47 -6.04 5.23
N LYS A 98 8.69 -6.86 5.96
CA LYS A 98 8.24 -8.17 5.46
C LYS A 98 7.32 -8.03 4.25
N ILE A 99 6.41 -7.05 4.26
CA ILE A 99 5.52 -6.76 3.12
C ILE A 99 6.35 -6.37 1.90
N ILE A 100 7.28 -5.43 2.05
CA ILE A 100 8.12 -4.96 0.94
C ILE A 100 8.94 -6.12 0.36
N LYS A 101 9.59 -6.93 1.19
CA LYS A 101 10.35 -8.11 0.74
C LYS A 101 9.48 -9.15 0.04
N TYR A 102 8.23 -9.34 0.51
CA TYR A 102 7.29 -10.24 -0.17
C TYR A 102 6.93 -9.70 -1.56
N LEU A 103 6.60 -8.41 -1.65
CA LEU A 103 6.24 -7.77 -2.93
C LEU A 103 7.44 -7.67 -3.88
N GLU A 104 8.66 -7.49 -3.37
CA GLU A 104 9.88 -7.56 -4.18
C GLU A 104 10.05 -8.93 -4.84
N LYS A 105 9.90 -10.01 -4.07
CA LYS A 105 9.95 -11.39 -4.63
C LYS A 105 8.83 -11.60 -5.67
N LYS A 106 7.65 -11.07 -5.41
CA LYS A 106 6.53 -11.16 -6.35
C LYS A 106 6.79 -10.33 -7.61
N ALA A 107 7.34 -9.14 -7.48
CA ALA A 107 7.68 -8.27 -8.60
C ALA A 107 8.71 -8.94 -9.53
N LYS A 108 9.74 -9.61 -8.96
CA LYS A 108 10.70 -10.40 -9.72
C LYS A 108 10.03 -11.52 -10.53
N LYS A 109 9.06 -12.23 -9.93
CA LYS A 109 8.29 -13.29 -10.64
C LYS A 109 7.35 -12.74 -11.73
N LEU A 110 7.05 -11.46 -11.71
CA LEU A 110 6.21 -10.76 -12.68
C LEU A 110 7.04 -9.93 -13.67
N ASP A 111 8.35 -10.20 -13.76
CA ASP A 111 9.30 -9.51 -14.64
C ASP A 111 9.30 -7.99 -14.48
N CYS A 112 9.12 -7.52 -13.25
CA CYS A 112 9.24 -6.09 -12.94
C CYS A 112 10.69 -5.71 -12.66
N ASN A 113 11.15 -4.64 -13.28
CA ASN A 113 12.50 -4.09 -13.09
C ASN A 113 12.64 -3.30 -11.80
N LYS A 114 11.52 -2.72 -11.29
CA LYS A 114 11.53 -1.84 -10.13
C LYS A 114 10.27 -2.00 -9.26
N LEU A 115 10.45 -1.71 -7.97
CA LEU A 115 9.38 -1.28 -7.08
C LEU A 115 9.38 0.24 -7.03
N VAL A 116 8.19 0.85 -7.10
CA VAL A 116 7.98 2.29 -7.04
C VAL A 116 6.90 2.58 -6.02
N LEU A 117 7.02 3.67 -5.31
CA LEU A 117 6.00 4.17 -4.38
C LEU A 117 6.07 5.70 -4.26
N ASP A 118 4.97 6.28 -3.83
CA ASP A 118 4.89 7.68 -3.44
C ASP A 118 4.72 7.80 -1.92
N SER A 119 5.34 8.81 -1.34
CA SER A 119 5.24 9.10 0.08
C SER A 119 5.14 10.59 0.34
N TYR A 120 4.30 10.98 1.29
CA TYR A 120 4.23 12.39 1.72
C TYR A 120 5.56 12.86 2.32
N ILE A 121 5.97 14.09 2.01
CA ILE A 121 7.25 14.69 2.43
C ILE A 121 7.41 14.65 3.96
N HIS A 122 6.33 14.85 4.71
CA HIS A 122 6.36 14.87 6.17
C HIS A 122 6.38 13.47 6.83
N ASN A 123 6.22 12.39 6.07
CA ASN A 123 6.15 11.04 6.62
C ASN A 123 7.55 10.43 6.85
N LYS A 124 8.33 11.06 7.72
CA LYS A 124 9.72 10.67 8.02
C LYS A 124 9.89 9.21 8.42
N ARG A 125 8.92 8.65 9.17
CA ARG A 125 8.97 7.25 9.60
C ARG A 125 8.90 6.28 8.41
N SER A 126 8.03 6.54 7.45
CA SER A 126 7.96 5.72 6.24
C SER A 126 9.20 5.87 5.37
N HIS A 127 9.78 7.08 5.31
CA HIS A 127 11.04 7.30 4.59
C HIS A 127 12.18 6.44 5.15
N SER A 128 12.35 6.39 6.47
CA SER A 128 13.36 5.52 7.10
C SER A 128 13.17 4.06 6.68
N LEU A 129 11.93 3.54 6.75
CA LEU A 129 11.62 2.19 6.30
C LEU A 129 12.02 1.97 4.82
N TYR A 130 11.67 2.92 3.94
CA TYR A 130 11.96 2.76 2.51
C TYR A 130 13.45 2.79 2.23
N PHE A 131 14.23 3.69 2.83
CA PHE A 131 15.68 3.71 2.70
C PHE A 131 16.33 2.44 3.25
N GLU A 132 15.90 1.92 4.39
CA GLU A 132 16.35 0.64 4.94
C GLU A 132 16.07 -0.56 4.01
N GLN A 133 15.02 -0.47 3.19
CA GLN A 133 14.66 -1.48 2.19
C GLN A 133 15.29 -1.22 0.81
N GLY A 134 16.21 -0.26 0.70
CA GLY A 134 16.98 0.01 -0.52
C GLY A 134 16.27 0.91 -1.54
N PHE A 135 15.17 1.56 -1.19
CA PHE A 135 14.59 2.59 -2.04
C PHE A 135 15.44 3.86 -2.02
N TYR A 136 15.41 4.59 -3.10
CA TYR A 136 16.03 5.92 -3.22
C TYR A 136 15.02 6.91 -3.79
N MET A 137 15.11 8.17 -3.39
CA MET A 137 14.30 9.24 -3.96
C MET A 137 14.84 9.61 -5.35
N ARG A 138 13.95 9.58 -6.34
CA ARG A 138 14.30 9.91 -7.72
C ARG A 138 13.74 11.25 -8.18
N GLY A 139 12.56 11.65 -7.68
CA GLY A 139 11.87 12.84 -8.15
C GLY A 139 10.78 13.27 -7.18
N PHE A 140 10.06 14.30 -7.57
CA PHE A 140 8.93 14.84 -6.81
C PHE A 140 7.61 14.51 -7.51
N HIS A 141 6.57 14.29 -6.74
CA HIS A 141 5.21 14.13 -7.22
C HIS A 141 4.54 15.52 -7.25
N PHE A 142 4.21 16.02 -8.44
CA PHE A 142 3.50 17.29 -8.62
C PHE A 142 2.02 17.02 -8.89
N MET A 143 1.14 17.75 -8.21
CA MET A 143 -0.30 17.65 -8.38
C MET A 143 -0.90 19.01 -8.72
N LYS A 144 -1.87 19.02 -9.65
CA LYS A 144 -2.68 20.21 -9.99
C LYS A 144 -4.15 19.81 -9.96
N ASN A 145 -4.96 20.54 -9.19
CA ASN A 145 -6.40 20.34 -9.22
C ASN A 145 -6.97 20.83 -10.55
N ILE A 146 -7.68 19.99 -11.27
CA ILE A 146 -8.35 20.34 -12.52
C ILE A 146 -9.77 20.81 -12.23
N ILE A 147 -10.42 20.21 -11.22
CA ILE A 147 -11.73 20.59 -10.73
C ILE A 147 -11.52 21.19 -9.34
N THR A 148 -11.97 22.44 -9.14
CA THR A 148 -12.05 23.04 -7.80
C THR A 148 -13.26 22.43 -7.11
N TYR A 149 -13.05 21.48 -6.21
CA TYR A 149 -14.08 21.08 -5.28
C TYR A 149 -14.23 22.21 -4.25
N ASP A 150 -15.43 22.73 -4.08
CA ASP A 150 -15.73 23.53 -2.90
C ASP A 150 -15.46 22.68 -1.67
N GLU A 151 -14.52 23.10 -0.81
CA GLU A 151 -14.15 22.37 0.40
C GLU A 151 -15.29 22.28 1.43
N ASN A 152 -16.46 22.85 1.13
CA ASN A 152 -17.63 22.97 1.99
C ASN A 152 -18.79 22.03 1.59
N SER A 153 -18.61 21.03 0.73
CA SER A 153 -19.65 20.05 0.41
C SER A 153 -19.35 18.66 0.98
#